data_c1ee195770ba8b8a34108a3a51a8853a
#
_entry.id   c1ee195770ba8b8a34108a3a51a8853a
#
_cell.length_a   1.000
_cell.length_b   1.000
_cell.length_c   1.000
_cell.angle_alpha   90.00
_cell.angle_beta   90.00
_cell.angle_gamma   90.00
#
_symmetry.space_group_name_H-M   'P 1'
#
loop_
_entity.id
_entity.type
_entity.pdbx_description
1 polymer ?
#
loop_
_entity_poly.entity_id
_entity_poly.type
_entity_poly.pdbx_seq_one_letter_code
_entity_poly.pdbx_strand_id
1 'polypeptide(L)'
;NGLILNQYKNLKDYLDLMESMTKSKLVDIMLMSASNAEVLFKKGIFKNSPVTPAVRMNDTSDIWGIRHGNYKKEMATPFRTANLKNVKKYSNLGLFSITFSKSLNHDLEMLNSYRDFRQEAEKNNFNYFLEVFNPQTKTGLNQSQLGEYVNDCILKTLAGQLKSERPLFLKIAYI
;
A
#
# COMPACT_ATOMS: atom_id res chain seq x y z
N ASN A 1 -3.44 17.91 -15.92
CA ASN A 1 -3.14 17.43 -17.28
C ASN A 1 -1.71 16.95 -17.32
N GLY A 2 -1.48 15.68 -16.90
CA GLY A 2 -0.20 15.04 -17.10
C GLY A 2 0.03 14.86 -18.60
N LEU A 3 0.98 15.57 -19.16
CA LEU A 3 1.51 15.28 -20.47
C LEU A 3 1.96 13.83 -20.47
N ILE A 4 1.24 12.99 -21.19
CA ILE A 4 1.70 11.64 -21.52
C ILE A 4 2.81 11.85 -22.55
N LEU A 5 4.00 12.09 -22.05
CA LEU A 5 5.18 12.00 -22.89
C LEU A 5 5.30 10.55 -23.34
N ASN A 6 5.52 10.29 -24.60
CA ASN A 6 5.73 8.95 -25.18
C ASN A 6 7.01 8.26 -24.67
N GLN A 7 7.55 8.69 -23.55
CA GLN A 7 8.75 8.15 -22.92
C GLN A 7 8.40 7.56 -21.56
N TYR A 8 7.91 6.34 -21.57
CA TYR A 8 7.85 5.54 -20.35
C TYR A 8 9.26 5.09 -19.99
N LYS A 9 9.63 5.24 -18.70
CA LYS A 9 10.84 4.61 -18.20
C LYS A 9 10.69 3.09 -18.30
N ASN A 10 11.71 2.43 -18.79
CA ASN A 10 11.75 0.96 -18.74
C ASN A 10 12.04 0.48 -17.30
N LEU A 11 11.93 -0.82 -17.08
CA LEU A 11 12.12 -1.39 -15.74
C LEU A 11 13.54 -1.12 -15.20
N LYS A 12 14.55 -1.13 -16.08
CA LYS A 12 15.95 -0.85 -15.68
C LYS A 12 16.07 0.59 -15.17
N ASP A 13 15.58 1.57 -15.91
CA ASP A 13 15.63 2.98 -15.52
C ASP A 13 14.89 3.22 -14.20
N TYR A 14 13.77 2.52 -13.98
CA TYR A 14 13.00 2.59 -12.74
C TYR A 14 13.80 2.03 -11.55
N LEU A 15 14.44 0.89 -11.72
CA LEU A 15 15.29 0.29 -10.68
C LEU A 15 16.52 1.15 -10.38
N ASP A 16 17.15 1.73 -11.40
CA ASP A 16 18.31 2.63 -11.26
C ASP A 16 17.91 3.90 -10.48
N LEU A 17 16.68 4.43 -10.71
CA LEU A 17 16.15 5.54 -9.94
C LEU A 17 15.93 5.17 -8.46
N MET A 18 15.35 4.01 -8.17
CA MET A 18 15.17 3.53 -6.79
C MET A 18 16.51 3.32 -6.09
N GLU A 19 17.49 2.78 -6.78
CA GLU A 19 18.86 2.63 -6.28
C GLU A 19 19.50 3.99 -5.95
N SER A 20 19.40 4.96 -6.87
CA SER A 20 19.90 6.31 -6.67
C SER A 20 19.24 7.00 -5.48
N MET A 21 17.91 6.90 -5.36
CA MET A 21 17.14 7.48 -4.27
C MET A 21 17.52 6.83 -2.92
N THR A 22 17.71 5.52 -2.88
CA THR A 22 18.16 4.82 -1.67
C THR A 22 19.57 5.24 -1.25
N LYS A 23 20.48 5.36 -2.22
CA LYS A 23 21.86 5.81 -1.97
C LYS A 23 21.96 7.26 -1.52
N SER A 24 21.04 8.12 -1.94
CA SER A 24 21.00 9.53 -1.53
C SER A 24 20.69 9.71 -0.03
N LYS A 25 20.07 8.72 0.62
CA LYS A 25 19.62 8.76 2.01
C LYS A 25 18.65 9.91 2.32
N LEU A 26 17.96 10.42 1.31
CA LEU A 26 16.96 11.50 1.45
C LEU A 26 15.58 10.97 1.86
N VAL A 27 15.43 9.66 1.94
CA VAL A 27 14.19 8.99 2.35
C VAL A 27 14.49 8.00 3.47
N ASP A 28 13.56 7.84 4.41
CA ASP A 28 13.66 6.88 5.49
C ASP A 28 13.18 5.48 5.06
N ILE A 29 12.20 5.45 4.17
CA ILE A 29 11.59 4.22 3.68
C ILE A 29 11.54 4.22 2.15
N MET A 30 12.02 3.14 1.53
CA MET A 30 11.87 2.88 0.11
C MET A 30 10.78 1.83 -0.11
N LEU A 31 9.60 2.29 -0.53
CA LEU A 31 8.47 1.42 -0.85
C LEU A 31 8.54 0.93 -2.30
N MET A 32 8.37 -0.37 -2.49
CA MET A 32 8.48 -1.01 -3.80
C MET A 32 7.60 -2.27 -3.91
N SER A 33 7.49 -2.82 -5.12
CA SER A 33 6.89 -4.15 -5.33
C SER A 33 7.79 -5.25 -4.79
N ALA A 34 7.24 -6.43 -4.52
CA ALA A 34 7.99 -7.58 -4.05
C ALA A 34 9.12 -8.00 -5.03
N SER A 35 8.85 -7.93 -6.34
CA SER A 35 9.84 -8.24 -7.37
C SER A 35 11.00 -7.24 -7.41
N ASN A 36 10.71 -5.95 -7.26
CA ASN A 36 11.76 -4.93 -7.22
C ASN A 36 12.59 -5.03 -5.93
N ALA A 37 11.94 -5.35 -4.81
CA ALA A 37 12.63 -5.58 -3.54
C ALA A 37 13.64 -6.73 -3.67
N GLU A 38 13.26 -7.82 -4.29
CA GLU A 38 14.17 -8.95 -4.55
C GLU A 38 15.40 -8.54 -5.36
N VAL A 39 15.19 -7.78 -6.46
CA VAL A 39 16.29 -7.33 -7.32
C VAL A 39 17.26 -6.39 -6.57
N LEU A 40 16.71 -5.37 -5.88
CA LEU A 40 17.53 -4.38 -5.19
C LEU A 40 18.22 -4.96 -3.96
N PHE A 41 17.59 -5.90 -3.26
CA PHE A 41 18.21 -6.63 -2.16
C PHE A 41 19.38 -7.49 -2.64
N LYS A 42 19.21 -8.24 -3.74
CA LYS A 42 20.30 -9.05 -4.33
C LYS A 42 21.48 -8.19 -4.83
N LYS A 43 21.22 -6.96 -5.25
CA LYS A 43 22.26 -5.97 -5.57
C LYS A 43 22.97 -5.42 -4.32
N GLY A 44 22.51 -5.74 -3.11
CA GLY A 44 23.08 -5.24 -1.87
C GLY A 44 22.81 -3.78 -1.54
N ILE A 45 21.82 -3.14 -2.19
CA ILE A 45 21.55 -1.69 -2.06
C ILE A 45 21.17 -1.30 -0.64
N PHE A 46 20.51 -2.17 0.10
CA PHE A 46 20.09 -1.95 1.48
C PHE A 46 21.14 -2.36 2.52
N LYS A 47 22.24 -2.97 2.07
CA LYS A 47 23.32 -3.37 2.98
C LYS A 47 24.01 -2.11 3.55
N ASN A 48 23.97 -1.96 4.87
CA ASN A 48 24.52 -0.78 5.57
C ASN A 48 23.83 0.55 5.16
N SER A 49 22.61 0.50 4.64
CA SER A 49 21.82 1.69 4.36
C SER A 49 20.93 2.02 5.58
N PRO A 50 20.76 3.31 5.93
CA PRO A 50 19.76 3.71 6.91
C PRO A 50 18.32 3.63 6.35
N VAL A 51 18.18 3.52 5.04
CA VAL A 51 16.87 3.46 4.37
C VAL A 51 16.26 2.06 4.55
N THR A 52 15.07 2.02 5.11
CA THR A 52 14.32 0.78 5.31
C THR A 52 13.60 0.35 4.04
N PRO A 53 13.84 -0.86 3.52
CA PRO A 53 13.02 -1.39 2.43
C PRO A 53 11.60 -1.69 2.93
N ALA A 54 10.59 -1.32 2.16
CA ALA A 54 9.21 -1.68 2.40
C ALA A 54 8.56 -2.25 1.13
N VAL A 55 7.66 -3.21 1.30
CA VAL A 55 7.04 -3.91 0.18
C VAL A 55 5.53 -3.72 0.19
N ARG A 56 4.97 -3.37 -0.96
CA ARG A 56 3.52 -3.34 -1.15
C ARG A 56 2.98 -4.76 -1.07
N MET A 57 2.09 -5.01 -0.09
CA MET A 57 1.56 -6.34 0.18
C MET A 57 0.26 -6.63 -0.57
N ASN A 58 -0.49 -5.58 -0.94
CA ASN A 58 -1.70 -5.69 -1.72
C ASN A 58 -1.91 -4.46 -2.60
N ASP A 59 -2.77 -4.60 -3.60
CA ASP A 59 -3.33 -3.51 -4.38
C ASP A 59 -4.85 -3.50 -4.19
N THR A 60 -5.44 -2.31 -3.99
CA THR A 60 -6.88 -2.17 -3.76
C THR A 60 -7.60 -1.54 -4.94
N SER A 61 -6.92 -0.64 -5.64
CA SER A 61 -7.47 0.07 -6.79
C SER A 61 -6.67 -0.15 -8.08
N ASP A 62 -5.44 -0.62 -7.98
CA ASP A 62 -4.53 -0.74 -9.11
C ASP A 62 -4.98 -1.78 -10.13
N ILE A 63 -5.76 -2.77 -9.71
CA ILE A 63 -6.34 -3.77 -10.63
C ILE A 63 -7.20 -3.10 -11.72
N TRP A 64 -7.86 -1.98 -11.42
CA TRP A 64 -8.67 -1.20 -12.35
C TRP A 64 -7.92 0.00 -12.95
N GLY A 65 -6.73 0.29 -12.43
CA GLY A 65 -5.83 1.34 -12.92
C GLY A 65 -5.06 0.96 -14.19
N ILE A 66 -5.25 -0.24 -14.71
CA ILE A 66 -4.63 -0.70 -15.96
C ILE A 66 -5.22 0.06 -17.16
N ARG A 67 -4.48 0.06 -18.26
CA ARG A 67 -4.89 0.69 -19.51
C ARG A 67 -6.27 0.18 -19.93
N HIS A 68 -7.20 1.11 -20.21
CA HIS A 68 -8.62 0.86 -20.47
C HIS A 68 -9.42 0.28 -19.28
N GLY A 69 -8.81 0.18 -18.11
CA GLY A 69 -9.52 -0.16 -16.87
C GLY A 69 -10.49 0.94 -16.44
N ASN A 70 -11.45 0.57 -15.62
CA ASN A 70 -12.58 1.43 -15.28
C ASN A 70 -12.60 1.81 -13.78
N TYR A 71 -11.44 1.94 -13.16
CA TYR A 71 -11.30 2.12 -11.70
C TYR A 71 -12.05 3.34 -11.12
N LYS A 72 -12.41 4.33 -11.96
CA LYS A 72 -13.22 5.50 -11.54
C LYS A 72 -14.71 5.18 -11.40
N LYS A 73 -15.16 4.06 -11.95
CA LYS A 73 -16.55 3.62 -11.94
C LYS A 73 -16.76 2.35 -11.13
N GLU A 74 -15.74 1.55 -11.03
CA GLU A 74 -15.73 0.31 -10.25
C GLU A 74 -15.23 0.57 -8.83
N MET A 75 -15.84 -0.09 -7.86
CA MET A 75 -15.41 0.00 -6.48
C MET A 75 -14.12 -0.78 -6.27
N ALA A 76 -13.26 -0.30 -5.39
CA ALA A 76 -12.03 -0.97 -5.04
C ALA A 76 -12.32 -2.37 -4.46
N THR A 77 -11.63 -3.36 -4.98
CA THR A 77 -11.72 -4.75 -4.53
C THR A 77 -10.36 -5.19 -4.00
N PRO A 78 -10.29 -5.89 -2.86
CA PRO A 78 -9.01 -6.33 -2.32
C PRO A 78 -8.33 -7.31 -3.28
N PHE A 79 -7.07 -7.05 -3.56
CA PHE A 79 -6.24 -7.86 -4.43
C PHE A 79 -4.85 -8.00 -3.85
N ARG A 80 -4.34 -9.23 -3.77
CA ARG A 80 -3.08 -9.50 -3.12
C ARG A 80 -2.23 -10.47 -3.92
N THR A 81 -1.08 -10.00 -4.41
CA THR A 81 -0.10 -10.82 -5.14
C THR A 81 1.13 -11.17 -4.31
N ALA A 82 1.50 -10.34 -3.34
CA ALA A 82 2.68 -10.54 -2.54
C ALA A 82 2.45 -11.64 -1.48
N ASN A 83 3.39 -12.60 -1.42
CA ASN A 83 3.43 -13.63 -0.38
C ASN A 83 4.34 -13.16 0.76
N LEU A 84 3.80 -13.04 1.97
CA LEU A 84 4.51 -12.50 3.13
C LEU A 84 5.78 -13.29 3.46
N LYS A 85 5.73 -14.62 3.44
CA LYS A 85 6.89 -15.48 3.74
C LYS A 85 8.05 -15.23 2.77
N ASN A 86 7.73 -14.94 1.50
CA ASN A 86 8.74 -14.63 0.49
C ASN A 86 9.26 -13.21 0.65
N VAL A 87 8.37 -12.24 0.91
CA VAL A 87 8.75 -10.84 1.13
C VAL A 87 9.67 -10.71 2.34
N LYS A 88 9.43 -11.47 3.41
CA LYS A 88 10.24 -11.43 4.64
C LYS A 88 11.72 -11.75 4.43
N LYS A 89 12.08 -12.39 3.32
CA LYS A 89 13.50 -12.62 2.96
C LYS A 89 14.22 -11.34 2.56
N TYR A 90 13.50 -10.29 2.18
CA TYR A 90 14.03 -9.05 1.61
C TYR A 90 13.66 -7.81 2.42
N SER A 91 12.58 -7.87 3.18
CA SER A 91 12.07 -6.76 3.99
C SER A 91 11.27 -7.28 5.18
N ASN A 92 11.33 -6.58 6.29
CA ASN A 92 10.45 -6.82 7.45
C ASN A 92 9.43 -5.69 7.65
N LEU A 93 9.16 -4.90 6.59
CA LEU A 93 8.16 -3.85 6.58
C LEU A 93 7.30 -3.96 5.33
N GLY A 94 5.98 -3.96 5.52
CA GLY A 94 5.01 -3.99 4.43
C GLY A 94 4.08 -2.79 4.43
N LEU A 95 3.53 -2.47 3.28
CA LEU A 95 2.38 -1.59 3.13
C LEU A 95 1.15 -2.45 2.84
N PHE A 96 0.11 -2.28 3.62
CA PHE A 96 -1.23 -2.76 3.27
C PHE A 96 -2.13 -1.56 2.98
N SER A 97 -2.88 -1.61 1.89
CA SER A 97 -3.75 -0.51 1.45
C SER A 97 -5.21 -0.88 1.60
N ILE A 98 -6.02 0.07 2.06
CA ILE A 98 -7.49 -0.04 2.16
C ILE A 98 -8.10 1.13 1.40
N THR A 99 -9.18 0.86 0.67
CA THR A 99 -10.04 1.89 0.06
C THR A 99 -11.48 1.64 0.50
N PHE A 100 -12.07 2.59 1.20
CA PHE A 100 -13.48 2.55 1.54
C PHE A 100 -14.30 3.15 0.40
N SER A 101 -15.37 2.48 0.02
CA SER A 101 -16.19 2.83 -1.15
C SER A 101 -17.60 3.30 -0.78
N LYS A 102 -17.94 3.35 0.51
CA LYS A 102 -19.31 3.58 1.00
C LYS A 102 -20.29 2.51 0.48
N SER A 103 -19.79 1.31 0.29
CA SER A 103 -20.54 0.12 -0.09
C SER A 103 -20.29 -0.97 0.93
N LEU A 104 -21.35 -1.37 1.64
CA LEU A 104 -21.24 -2.32 2.76
C LEU A 104 -20.49 -3.61 2.35
N ASN A 105 -20.83 -4.19 1.22
CA ASN A 105 -20.24 -5.45 0.79
C ASN A 105 -18.75 -5.29 0.44
N HIS A 106 -18.38 -4.26 -0.35
CA HIS A 106 -17.01 -4.01 -0.73
C HIS A 106 -16.15 -3.61 0.48
N ASP A 107 -16.69 -2.77 1.36
CA ASP A 107 -15.98 -2.34 2.57
C ASP A 107 -15.78 -3.52 3.52
N LEU A 108 -16.76 -4.45 3.62
CA LEU A 108 -16.61 -5.67 4.41
C LEU A 108 -15.56 -6.63 3.83
N GLU A 109 -15.53 -6.82 2.51
CA GLU A 109 -14.48 -7.60 1.85
C GLU A 109 -13.09 -7.02 2.11
N MET A 110 -12.97 -5.70 2.02
CA MET A 110 -11.73 -4.98 2.30
C MET A 110 -11.26 -5.20 3.74
N LEU A 111 -12.17 -5.06 4.71
CA LEU A 111 -11.87 -5.29 6.12
C LEU A 111 -11.51 -6.74 6.42
N ASN A 112 -12.17 -7.71 5.79
CA ASN A 112 -11.83 -9.13 5.92
C ASN A 112 -10.43 -9.41 5.36
N SER A 113 -10.11 -8.89 4.19
CA SER A 113 -8.78 -9.03 3.60
C SER A 113 -7.69 -8.41 4.47
N TYR A 114 -7.96 -7.24 5.07
CA TYR A 114 -7.05 -6.61 6.01
C TYR A 114 -6.88 -7.44 7.29
N ARG A 115 -7.95 -7.97 7.85
CA ARG A 115 -7.89 -8.84 9.03
C ARG A 115 -7.00 -10.06 8.77
N ASP A 116 -7.19 -10.72 7.64
CA ASP A 116 -6.43 -11.91 7.28
C ASP A 116 -4.94 -11.58 7.09
N PHE A 117 -4.63 -10.44 6.47
CA PHE A 117 -3.25 -9.96 6.37
C PHE A 117 -2.65 -9.64 7.75
N ARG A 118 -3.38 -8.93 8.61
CA ARG A 118 -2.93 -8.54 9.95
C ARG A 118 -2.58 -9.76 10.79
N GLN A 119 -3.43 -10.79 10.80
CA GLN A 119 -3.18 -12.04 11.49
C GLN A 119 -1.96 -12.79 10.92
N GLU A 120 -1.78 -12.79 9.61
CA GLU A 120 -0.60 -13.36 8.97
C GLU A 120 0.68 -12.58 9.35
N ALA A 121 0.61 -11.25 9.37
CA ALA A 121 1.71 -10.38 9.75
C ALA A 121 2.14 -10.61 11.20
N GLU A 122 1.18 -10.64 12.15
CA GLU A 122 1.44 -10.94 13.56
C GLU A 122 2.09 -12.31 13.73
N LYS A 123 1.50 -13.35 13.16
CA LYS A 123 2.03 -14.74 13.22
C LYS A 123 3.47 -14.84 12.69
N ASN A 124 3.87 -13.99 11.79
CA ASN A 124 5.20 -13.99 11.18
C ASN A 124 6.14 -12.92 11.76
N ASN A 125 5.78 -12.17 12.79
CA ASN A 125 6.54 -11.02 13.30
C ASN A 125 6.94 -10.09 12.15
N PHE A 126 5.96 -9.69 11.34
CA PHE A 126 6.16 -8.82 10.19
C PHE A 126 5.51 -7.47 10.46
N ASN A 127 6.30 -6.42 10.43
CA ASN A 127 5.83 -5.06 10.61
C ASN A 127 5.11 -4.55 9.36
N TYR A 128 4.15 -3.67 9.56
CA TYR A 128 3.48 -3.03 8.43
C TYR A 128 2.95 -1.63 8.79
N PHE A 129 2.69 -0.85 7.79
CA PHE A 129 1.90 0.37 7.90
C PHE A 129 0.66 0.28 7.01
N LEU A 130 -0.38 1.00 7.41
CA LEU A 130 -1.67 0.97 6.74
C LEU A 130 -1.87 2.25 5.94
N GLU A 131 -2.10 2.10 4.64
CA GLU A 131 -2.51 3.18 3.76
C GLU A 131 -4.04 3.15 3.60
N VAL A 132 -4.68 4.29 3.84
CA VAL A 132 -6.13 4.43 3.62
C VAL A 132 -6.36 5.45 2.52
N PHE A 133 -6.89 4.97 1.41
CA PHE A 133 -7.25 5.81 0.28
C PHE A 133 -8.65 6.39 0.45
N ASN A 134 -8.85 7.58 -0.11
CA ASN A 134 -10.18 8.12 -0.33
C ASN A 134 -10.94 7.25 -1.33
N PRO A 135 -12.29 7.21 -1.24
CA PRO A 135 -13.11 6.55 -2.24
C PRO A 135 -12.77 6.99 -3.66
N GLN A 136 -12.61 6.05 -4.57
CA GLN A 136 -12.34 6.30 -5.98
C GLN A 136 -13.61 6.62 -6.77
N THR A 137 -14.74 6.10 -6.30
CA THR A 137 -16.06 6.30 -6.91
C THR A 137 -16.82 7.44 -6.22
N LYS A 138 -17.84 7.96 -6.89
CA LYS A 138 -18.71 9.02 -6.33
C LYS A 138 -19.48 8.49 -5.11
N THR A 139 -19.26 9.10 -3.95
CA THR A 139 -19.94 8.74 -2.69
C THR A 139 -21.19 9.57 -2.40
N GLY A 140 -21.36 10.69 -3.11
CA GLY A 140 -22.39 11.69 -2.80
C GLY A 140 -22.08 12.56 -1.57
N LEU A 141 -20.91 12.42 -0.98
CA LEU A 141 -20.45 13.23 0.17
C LEU A 141 -19.74 14.49 -0.33
N ASN A 142 -19.89 15.59 0.40
CA ASN A 142 -19.02 16.76 0.23
C ASN A 142 -17.66 16.50 0.91
N GLN A 143 -16.71 17.42 0.79
CA GLN A 143 -15.34 17.22 1.26
C GLN A 143 -15.26 17.02 2.79
N SER A 144 -15.98 17.82 3.57
CA SER A 144 -16.01 17.67 5.04
C SER A 144 -16.61 16.32 5.46
N GLN A 145 -17.75 15.95 4.87
CA GLN A 145 -18.39 14.66 5.13
C GLN A 145 -17.52 13.48 4.70
N LEU A 146 -16.73 13.65 3.63
CA LEU A 146 -15.79 12.63 3.19
C LEU A 146 -14.68 12.42 4.22
N GLY A 147 -14.13 13.48 4.78
CA GLY A 147 -13.13 13.41 5.84
C GLY A 147 -13.67 12.72 7.10
N GLU A 148 -14.86 13.10 7.55
CA GLU A 148 -15.53 12.45 8.69
C GLU A 148 -15.77 10.97 8.44
N TYR A 149 -16.30 10.62 7.27
CA TYR A 149 -16.54 9.23 6.88
C TYR A 149 -15.26 8.39 6.88
N VAL A 150 -14.18 8.88 6.27
CA VAL A 150 -12.91 8.15 6.22
C VAL A 150 -12.31 8.00 7.62
N ASN A 151 -12.37 9.04 8.46
CA ASN A 151 -11.91 8.97 9.84
C ASN A 151 -12.71 7.94 10.66
N ASP A 152 -14.02 7.93 10.55
CA ASP A 152 -14.87 6.93 11.23
C ASP A 152 -14.55 5.51 10.77
N CYS A 153 -14.32 5.32 9.48
CA CYS A 153 -13.88 4.03 8.93
C CYS A 153 -12.53 3.60 9.48
N ILE A 154 -11.56 4.52 9.61
CA ILE A 154 -10.26 4.25 10.22
C ILE A 154 -10.42 3.83 11.69
N LEU A 155 -11.19 4.59 12.47
CA LEU A 155 -11.45 4.26 13.88
C LEU A 155 -12.09 2.88 14.03
N LYS A 156 -13.09 2.56 13.20
CA LYS A 156 -13.73 1.24 13.15
C LYS A 156 -12.74 0.14 12.78
N THR A 157 -11.87 0.39 11.80
CA THR A 157 -10.87 -0.58 11.33
C THR A 157 -9.88 -0.94 12.43
N LEU A 158 -9.48 0.05 13.24
CA LEU A 158 -8.48 -0.14 14.31
C LEU A 158 -9.09 -0.56 15.65
N ALA A 159 -10.41 -0.46 15.79
CA ALA A 159 -11.09 -0.83 17.02
C ALA A 159 -10.90 -2.31 17.36
N GLY A 160 -10.63 -2.58 18.64
CA GLY A 160 -10.47 -3.95 19.15
C GLY A 160 -9.15 -4.64 18.80
N GLN A 161 -8.23 -3.96 18.11
CA GLN A 161 -6.91 -4.51 17.81
C GLN A 161 -5.97 -4.37 19.01
N LEU A 162 -5.26 -5.45 19.33
CA LEU A 162 -4.17 -5.40 20.30
C LEU A 162 -2.99 -4.60 19.77
N LYS A 163 -2.14 -4.12 20.65
CA LYS A 163 -0.95 -3.34 20.25
C LYS A 163 -0.03 -4.11 19.29
N SER A 164 0.08 -5.42 19.44
CA SER A 164 0.87 -6.30 18.57
C SER A 164 0.32 -6.43 17.15
N GLU A 165 -0.96 -6.17 16.96
CA GLU A 165 -1.66 -6.32 15.69
C GLU A 165 -1.74 -5.02 14.89
N ARG A 166 -1.49 -3.86 15.54
CA ARG A 166 -1.68 -2.54 14.93
C ARG A 166 -0.59 -2.23 13.90
N PRO A 167 -0.93 -1.44 12.86
CA PRO A 167 0.09 -0.89 11.98
C PRO A 167 1.03 0.04 12.78
N LEU A 168 2.30 0.12 12.36
CA LEU A 168 3.27 1.03 12.95
C LEU A 168 2.87 2.49 12.82
N PHE A 169 2.28 2.85 11.68
CA PHE A 169 1.74 4.17 11.40
C PHE A 169 0.68 4.10 10.29
N LEU A 170 -0.04 5.20 10.12
CA LEU A 170 -1.02 5.37 9.06
C LEU A 170 -0.47 6.29 7.98
N LYS A 171 -0.76 5.96 6.73
CA LYS A 171 -0.60 6.83 5.56
C LYS A 171 -2.00 7.15 5.04
N ILE A 172 -2.41 8.41 5.18
CA ILE A 172 -3.75 8.87 4.82
C ILE A 172 -3.67 10.08 3.90
N ALA A 173 -4.71 10.28 3.09
CA ALA A 173 -4.83 11.51 2.32
C ALA A 173 -5.13 12.68 3.27
N TYR A 174 -4.54 13.83 2.98
CA TYR A 174 -4.94 15.10 3.58
C TYR A 174 -6.22 15.59 2.90
N ILE A 175 -7.24 15.92 3.69
CA ILE A 175 -8.55 16.40 3.21
C ILE A 175 -8.80 17.78 3.78
#